data_1a942aa6a020bdfad5664bf59521a3ac
#
_entry.id   1a942aa6a020bdfad5664bf59521a3ac
#
_cell.length_a   1.000
_cell.length_b   1.000
_cell.length_c   1.000
_cell.angle_alpha   90.00
_cell.angle_beta   90.00
_cell.angle_gamma   90.00
#
_symmetry.space_group_name_H-M   'P 1'
#
loop_
_entity.id
_entity.type
_entity.pdbx_description
1 polymer ?
#
loop_
_entity_poly.entity_id
_entity_poly.type
_entity_poly.pdbx_seq_one_letter_code
_entity_poly.pdbx_strand_id
1 'polypeptide(L)'
;MGETVWIPDQYTSQFGLLGTMARELRDAFEACGHDARIISIDEMRELSSGILFFMNTPTSIDMLPRALFEAQGEVRAVQYLVDHPFTLPDEIIDAWSDRAGLDNYRLCLPCADDAHLLRARYPGLVHRWVAHGIPPEALCETEALTPSTFAEREFDVVVTGSIRTQEEIEAQLTRMPTELGAMARDMVHLMLSDAHLGYLAAADLVMGTRGVVTGEWKTLRMLWGLVIAIVNRERRRRAVHALQGLRVGVFGSEAWSTECSGTLSYMGEVEYARNAEAFARGRVALAWGPTQFVHSYSERIMQAMGSGAAVIADDRLLVRRDFKDTCEVFDWSHPSHAREAIDRVLSLPDKGLEMGKRGRAFVEQRCLWKHRIETMLSV
;
A
#
# COMPACT_ATOMS: atom_id res chain seq x y z
N MET A 1 -17.71 -22.74 16.32
CA MET A 1 -16.78 -23.17 15.24
C MET A 1 -16.69 -22.05 14.26
N GLY A 2 -15.48 -21.71 13.79
CA GLY A 2 -15.30 -20.70 12.75
C GLY A 2 -15.88 -21.16 11.42
N GLU A 3 -16.13 -20.23 10.53
CA GLU A 3 -16.63 -20.53 9.18
C GLU A 3 -15.48 -21.01 8.27
N THR A 4 -15.80 -21.71 7.21
CA THR A 4 -14.82 -22.04 6.17
C THR A 4 -14.58 -20.82 5.30
N VAL A 5 -13.29 -20.47 5.09
CA VAL A 5 -12.83 -19.35 4.27
C VAL A 5 -12.07 -19.88 3.07
N TRP A 6 -12.50 -19.50 1.89
CA TRP A 6 -11.93 -19.90 0.61
C TRP A 6 -11.14 -18.74 0.00
N ILE A 7 -9.86 -18.95 -0.27
CA ILE A 7 -8.96 -17.91 -0.80
C ILE A 7 -8.42 -18.40 -2.16
N PRO A 8 -8.72 -17.74 -3.28
CA PRO A 8 -8.16 -18.12 -4.58
C PRO A 8 -6.65 -17.90 -4.64
N ASP A 9 -5.90 -18.82 -5.25
CA ASP A 9 -4.42 -18.82 -5.32
C ASP A 9 -3.83 -18.19 -6.59
N GLN A 10 -4.65 -17.69 -7.49
CA GLN A 10 -4.18 -17.17 -8.79
C GLN A 10 -3.85 -15.69 -8.75
N TYR A 11 -2.76 -15.35 -8.09
CA TYR A 11 -2.31 -13.96 -8.02
C TYR A 11 -0.91 -13.80 -8.62
N THR A 12 -0.84 -13.28 -9.84
CA THR A 12 0.40 -12.71 -10.37
C THR A 12 0.52 -11.26 -9.97
N SER A 13 1.62 -10.88 -9.36
CA SER A 13 1.88 -9.50 -8.95
C SER A 13 3.37 -9.22 -8.91
N GLN A 14 3.72 -7.95 -9.00
CA GLN A 14 5.11 -7.53 -8.84
C GLN A 14 5.64 -7.97 -7.46
N PHE A 15 6.84 -8.52 -7.42
CA PHE A 15 7.53 -8.99 -6.20
C PHE A 15 6.77 -10.06 -5.39
N GLY A 16 5.85 -10.81 -6.01
CA GLY A 16 5.11 -11.88 -5.35
C GLY A 16 4.12 -11.41 -4.27
N LEU A 17 3.75 -10.13 -4.28
CA LEU A 17 2.92 -9.50 -3.24
C LEU A 17 1.62 -10.26 -2.98
N LEU A 18 0.76 -10.43 -4.00
CA LEU A 18 -0.60 -10.98 -3.78
C LEU A 18 -0.57 -12.45 -3.35
N GLY A 19 0.30 -13.26 -3.96
CA GLY A 19 0.43 -14.67 -3.56
C GLY A 19 0.98 -14.83 -2.14
N THR A 20 1.88 -13.95 -1.70
CA THR A 20 2.36 -13.93 -0.31
C THR A 20 1.25 -13.49 0.64
N MET A 21 0.54 -12.40 0.34
CA MET A 21 -0.58 -11.94 1.16
C MET A 21 -1.71 -12.98 1.27
N ALA A 22 -1.96 -13.78 0.21
CA ALA A 22 -2.97 -14.85 0.28
C ALA A 22 -2.60 -15.89 1.35
N ARG A 23 -1.33 -16.29 1.43
CA ARG A 23 -0.84 -17.21 2.47
C ARG A 23 -0.90 -16.58 3.86
N GLU A 24 -0.44 -15.34 3.99
CA GLU A 24 -0.48 -14.59 5.25
C GLU A 24 -1.91 -14.45 5.79
N LEU A 25 -2.87 -14.18 4.90
CA LEU A 25 -4.28 -14.05 5.26
C LEU A 25 -4.90 -15.41 5.63
N ARG A 26 -4.56 -16.51 4.91
CA ARG A 26 -4.97 -17.85 5.32
C ARG A 26 -4.55 -18.12 6.76
N ASP A 27 -3.26 -17.93 7.06
CA ASP A 27 -2.72 -18.20 8.39
C ASP A 27 -3.36 -17.30 9.47
N ALA A 28 -3.68 -16.04 9.11
CA ALA A 28 -4.39 -15.12 9.99
C ALA A 28 -5.85 -15.55 10.25
N PHE A 29 -6.58 -16.06 9.24
CA PHE A 29 -7.91 -16.60 9.40
C PHE A 29 -7.88 -17.85 10.31
N GLU A 30 -6.91 -18.75 10.10
CA GLU A 30 -6.71 -19.93 10.96
C GLU A 30 -6.41 -19.53 12.42
N ALA A 31 -5.54 -18.53 12.62
CA ALA A 31 -5.23 -17.99 13.94
C ALA A 31 -6.46 -17.37 14.65
N CYS A 32 -7.48 -16.96 13.89
CA CYS A 32 -8.78 -16.48 14.40
C CYS A 32 -9.82 -17.58 14.54
N GLY A 33 -9.46 -18.85 14.29
CA GLY A 33 -10.34 -20.01 14.49
C GLY A 33 -11.23 -20.37 13.30
N HIS A 34 -10.97 -19.82 12.11
CA HIS A 34 -11.61 -20.20 10.85
C HIS A 34 -10.89 -21.39 10.20
N ASP A 35 -11.60 -22.18 9.38
CA ASP A 35 -11.00 -23.18 8.49
C ASP A 35 -10.68 -22.49 7.15
N ALA A 36 -9.43 -22.02 6.97
CA ALA A 36 -9.06 -21.24 5.79
C ALA A 36 -8.27 -22.08 4.78
N ARG A 37 -8.67 -22.02 3.50
CA ARG A 37 -8.09 -22.84 2.44
C ARG A 37 -7.78 -22.02 1.21
N ILE A 38 -6.60 -22.25 0.61
CA ILE A 38 -6.26 -21.73 -0.72
C ILE A 38 -6.84 -22.72 -1.74
N ILE A 39 -7.58 -22.19 -2.71
CA ILE A 39 -8.29 -22.95 -3.74
C ILE A 39 -7.98 -22.43 -5.14
N SER A 40 -8.17 -23.28 -6.14
CA SER A 40 -8.11 -22.89 -7.55
C SER A 40 -9.33 -22.06 -7.97
N ILE A 41 -9.27 -21.40 -9.11
CA ILE A 41 -10.42 -20.65 -9.70
C ILE A 41 -11.57 -21.61 -10.05
N ASP A 42 -11.28 -22.81 -10.50
CA ASP A 42 -12.32 -23.77 -10.85
C ASP A 42 -13.08 -24.21 -9.59
N GLU A 43 -12.38 -24.52 -8.50
CA GLU A 43 -13.02 -24.80 -7.21
C GLU A 43 -13.82 -23.60 -6.69
N MET A 44 -13.33 -22.37 -6.90
CA MET A 44 -14.04 -21.17 -6.49
C MET A 44 -15.42 -21.04 -7.14
N ARG A 45 -15.56 -21.40 -8.43
CA ARG A 45 -16.84 -21.36 -9.16
C ARG A 45 -17.89 -22.30 -8.61
N GLU A 46 -17.46 -23.42 -8.06
CA GLU A 46 -18.32 -24.49 -7.55
C GLU A 46 -18.69 -24.31 -6.07
N LEU A 47 -18.25 -23.20 -5.43
CA LEU A 47 -18.57 -22.96 -4.02
C LEU A 47 -20.07 -22.81 -3.80
N SER A 48 -20.60 -23.52 -2.82
CA SER A 48 -22.01 -23.49 -2.42
C SER A 48 -22.21 -22.85 -1.04
N SER A 49 -21.17 -22.74 -0.21
CA SER A 49 -21.27 -22.18 1.14
C SER A 49 -19.92 -21.63 1.63
N GLY A 50 -19.97 -20.83 2.70
CA GLY A 50 -18.80 -20.27 3.35
C GLY A 50 -18.44 -18.86 2.91
N ILE A 51 -17.25 -18.41 3.27
CA ILE A 51 -16.75 -17.06 2.94
C ILE A 51 -15.75 -17.18 1.79
N LEU A 52 -16.04 -16.56 0.67
CA LEU A 52 -15.08 -16.33 -0.40
C LEU A 52 -14.33 -15.04 -0.11
N PHE A 53 -13.07 -15.15 0.26
CA PHE A 53 -12.18 -13.99 0.44
C PHE A 53 -11.21 -13.87 -0.73
N PHE A 54 -11.17 -12.73 -1.41
CA PHE A 54 -10.26 -12.54 -2.53
C PHE A 54 -9.72 -11.10 -2.59
N MET A 55 -8.52 -10.97 -3.14
CA MET A 55 -7.83 -9.67 -3.29
C MET A 55 -7.90 -9.21 -4.73
N ASN A 56 -8.17 -7.92 -4.98
CA ASN A 56 -8.23 -7.28 -6.30
C ASN A 56 -9.11 -8.00 -7.34
N THR A 57 -8.82 -9.25 -7.64
CA THR A 57 -9.48 -10.14 -8.61
C THR A 57 -10.51 -11.06 -7.93
N PRO A 58 -11.44 -11.67 -8.62
CA PRO A 58 -11.37 -12.21 -9.96
C PRO A 58 -11.68 -11.18 -11.05
N THR A 59 -11.16 -11.46 -12.24
CA THR A 59 -11.17 -10.55 -13.40
C THR A 59 -12.53 -10.42 -14.07
N SER A 60 -13.48 -11.33 -13.80
CA SER A 60 -14.84 -11.22 -14.32
C SER A 60 -15.87 -11.75 -13.32
N ILE A 61 -17.12 -11.32 -13.49
CA ILE A 61 -18.26 -11.78 -12.69
C ILE A 61 -18.51 -13.29 -12.88
N ASP A 62 -18.21 -13.83 -14.06
CA ASP A 62 -18.38 -15.25 -14.38
C ASP A 62 -17.45 -16.18 -13.59
N MET A 63 -16.43 -15.62 -12.94
CA MET A 63 -15.55 -16.37 -12.05
C MET A 63 -16.08 -16.51 -10.63
N LEU A 64 -17.07 -15.68 -10.24
CA LEU A 64 -17.66 -15.77 -8.92
C LEU A 64 -18.67 -16.94 -8.83
N PRO A 65 -18.81 -17.55 -7.63
CA PRO A 65 -19.77 -18.61 -7.41
C PRO A 65 -21.20 -18.13 -7.73
N ARG A 66 -21.98 -18.98 -8.39
CA ARG A 66 -23.41 -18.68 -8.64
C ARG A 66 -24.19 -18.48 -7.36
N ALA A 67 -23.88 -19.26 -6.33
CA ALA A 67 -24.51 -19.16 -5.02
C ALA A 67 -24.37 -17.77 -4.37
N LEU A 68 -23.40 -16.94 -4.78
CA LEU A 68 -23.29 -15.55 -4.33
C LEU A 68 -24.46 -14.68 -4.79
N PHE A 69 -25.06 -14.99 -5.95
CA PHE A 69 -26.13 -14.21 -6.59
C PHE A 69 -27.52 -14.80 -6.34
N GLU A 70 -27.62 -15.92 -5.65
CA GLU A 70 -28.88 -16.57 -5.31
C GLU A 70 -29.47 -16.00 -4.03
N ALA A 71 -30.80 -15.79 -3.98
CA ALA A 71 -31.48 -15.15 -2.85
C ALA A 71 -31.34 -15.89 -1.51
N GLN A 72 -30.99 -17.18 -1.55
CA GLN A 72 -30.74 -18.02 -0.38
C GLN A 72 -29.33 -18.64 -0.41
N GLY A 73 -28.44 -18.04 -1.19
CA GLY A 73 -27.06 -18.52 -1.29
C GLY A 73 -26.31 -18.41 0.04
N GLU A 74 -25.65 -19.49 0.44
CA GLU A 74 -24.87 -19.54 1.67
C GLU A 74 -23.42 -19.03 1.49
N VAL A 75 -23.08 -18.49 0.32
CA VAL A 75 -21.78 -17.89 0.04
C VAL A 75 -21.82 -16.41 0.38
N ARG A 76 -20.89 -15.97 1.21
CA ARG A 76 -20.58 -14.54 1.43
C ARG A 76 -19.25 -14.20 0.75
N ALA A 77 -19.14 -13.05 0.14
CA ALA A 77 -17.92 -12.60 -0.50
C ALA A 77 -17.33 -11.36 0.18
N VAL A 78 -16.04 -11.41 0.43
CA VAL A 78 -15.24 -10.29 0.92
C VAL A 78 -14.13 -10.04 -0.10
N GLN A 79 -14.23 -8.94 -0.82
CA GLN A 79 -13.16 -8.47 -1.70
C GLN A 79 -12.29 -7.49 -0.92
N TYR A 80 -10.98 -7.74 -0.86
CA TYR A 80 -10.02 -6.83 -0.30
C TYR A 80 -9.21 -6.19 -1.43
N LEU A 81 -9.32 -4.88 -1.60
CA LEU A 81 -8.46 -4.16 -2.54
C LEU A 81 -7.10 -3.96 -1.90
N VAL A 82 -6.06 -4.35 -2.61
CA VAL A 82 -4.67 -4.09 -2.20
C VAL A 82 -4.21 -2.75 -2.75
N ASP A 83 -4.75 -2.40 -3.93
CA ASP A 83 -4.41 -1.18 -4.66
C ASP A 83 -5.64 -0.28 -4.88
N HIS A 84 -5.38 0.92 -5.37
CA HIS A 84 -6.41 1.87 -5.77
C HIS A 84 -7.32 1.29 -6.87
N PRO A 85 -8.64 1.53 -6.87
CA PRO A 85 -9.58 1.02 -7.88
C PRO A 85 -9.14 1.24 -9.33
N PHE A 86 -8.46 2.36 -9.63
CA PHE A 86 -7.97 2.64 -11.00
C PHE A 86 -6.87 1.70 -11.51
N THR A 87 -6.32 0.84 -10.68
CA THR A 87 -5.39 -0.23 -11.13
C THR A 87 -6.12 -1.44 -11.70
N LEU A 88 -7.41 -1.58 -11.37
CA LEU A 88 -8.19 -2.74 -11.77
C LEU A 88 -8.69 -2.61 -13.22
N PRO A 89 -8.90 -3.72 -13.93
CA PRO A 89 -9.58 -3.72 -15.23
C PRO A 89 -10.98 -3.10 -15.18
N ASP A 90 -11.44 -2.51 -16.29
CA ASP A 90 -12.77 -1.88 -16.36
C ASP A 90 -13.88 -2.86 -16.02
N GLU A 91 -13.75 -4.11 -16.46
CA GLU A 91 -14.73 -5.18 -16.26
C GLU A 91 -14.96 -5.48 -14.76
N ILE A 92 -13.92 -5.38 -13.93
CA ILE A 92 -14.05 -5.57 -12.48
C ILE A 92 -14.78 -4.39 -11.85
N ILE A 93 -14.41 -3.18 -12.25
CA ILE A 93 -15.02 -1.96 -11.73
C ILE A 93 -16.50 -1.87 -12.15
N ASP A 94 -16.80 -2.17 -13.38
CA ASP A 94 -18.17 -2.14 -13.91
C ASP A 94 -19.05 -3.22 -13.23
N ALA A 95 -18.49 -4.40 -12.94
CA ALA A 95 -19.18 -5.46 -12.23
C ALA A 95 -19.57 -5.08 -10.77
N TRP A 96 -19.01 -4.03 -10.20
CA TRP A 96 -19.46 -3.53 -8.88
C TRP A 96 -20.88 -2.97 -8.92
N SER A 97 -21.37 -2.52 -10.07
CA SER A 97 -22.77 -2.12 -10.25
C SER A 97 -23.72 -3.29 -9.97
N ASP A 98 -23.37 -4.49 -10.44
CA ASP A 98 -24.18 -5.69 -10.26
C ASP A 98 -24.10 -6.25 -8.83
N ARG A 99 -23.04 -5.89 -8.08
CA ARG A 99 -22.81 -6.29 -6.69
C ARG A 99 -23.38 -5.28 -5.69
N ALA A 100 -23.69 -4.07 -6.16
CA ALA A 100 -24.30 -3.06 -5.33
C ALA A 100 -25.71 -3.52 -4.89
N GLY A 101 -25.93 -3.56 -3.58
CA GLY A 101 -27.19 -4.05 -3.00
C GLY A 101 -27.21 -5.55 -2.66
N LEU A 102 -26.12 -6.30 -2.90
CA LEU A 102 -25.99 -7.66 -2.36
C LEU A 102 -25.59 -7.60 -0.87
N ASP A 103 -26.43 -8.15 0.00
CA ASP A 103 -26.19 -8.16 1.44
C ASP A 103 -25.00 -9.08 1.83
N ASN A 104 -24.70 -10.05 0.97
CA ASN A 104 -23.63 -11.03 1.15
C ASN A 104 -22.31 -10.66 0.45
N TYR A 105 -22.18 -9.46 -0.12
CA TYR A 105 -20.95 -8.98 -0.75
C TYR A 105 -20.40 -7.74 -0.05
N ARG A 106 -19.08 -7.71 0.15
CA ARG A 106 -18.37 -6.57 0.78
C ARG A 106 -17.08 -6.26 0.11
N LEU A 107 -16.78 -4.96 0.08
CA LEU A 107 -15.52 -4.43 -0.38
C LEU A 107 -14.73 -3.83 0.79
N CYS A 108 -13.53 -4.34 1.04
CA CYS A 108 -12.58 -3.80 2.01
C CYS A 108 -11.52 -2.96 1.29
N LEU A 109 -11.25 -1.77 1.80
CA LEU A 109 -10.37 -0.78 1.19
C LEU A 109 -9.24 -0.40 2.15
N PRO A 110 -7.96 -0.52 1.77
CA PRO A 110 -6.85 -0.03 2.58
C PRO A 110 -6.69 1.50 2.50
N CYS A 111 -7.19 2.13 1.43
CA CYS A 111 -7.17 3.57 1.25
C CYS A 111 -8.54 4.16 1.62
N ALA A 112 -8.58 5.00 2.66
CA ALA A 112 -9.83 5.63 3.10
C ALA A 112 -10.40 6.61 2.06
N ASP A 113 -9.53 7.18 1.22
CA ASP A 113 -9.90 8.15 0.17
C ASP A 113 -10.76 7.50 -0.91
N ASP A 114 -10.55 6.21 -1.20
CA ASP A 114 -11.29 5.46 -2.21
C ASP A 114 -12.77 5.30 -1.84
N ALA A 115 -13.11 5.38 -0.56
CA ALA A 115 -14.49 5.30 -0.09
C ALA A 115 -15.37 6.42 -0.67
N HIS A 116 -14.84 7.63 -0.86
CA HIS A 116 -15.59 8.73 -1.47
C HIS A 116 -15.90 8.46 -2.95
N LEU A 117 -14.92 7.95 -3.68
CA LEU A 117 -15.04 7.55 -5.07
C LEU A 117 -16.13 6.49 -5.26
N LEU A 118 -16.09 5.45 -4.41
CA LEU A 118 -17.05 4.36 -4.48
C LEU A 118 -18.46 4.79 -4.12
N ARG A 119 -18.65 5.61 -3.09
CA ARG A 119 -19.98 6.14 -2.73
C ARG A 119 -20.60 6.96 -3.84
N ALA A 120 -19.81 7.79 -4.51
CA ALA A 120 -20.30 8.62 -5.61
C ALA A 120 -20.74 7.78 -6.81
N ARG A 121 -20.02 6.68 -7.12
CA ARG A 121 -20.28 5.88 -8.32
C ARG A 121 -21.15 4.65 -8.06
N TYR A 122 -21.04 4.02 -6.89
CA TYR A 122 -21.73 2.77 -6.53
C TYR A 122 -22.42 2.90 -5.16
N PRO A 123 -23.48 3.73 -5.04
CA PRO A 123 -24.06 4.08 -3.73
C PRO A 123 -24.61 2.89 -2.94
N GLY A 124 -24.96 1.79 -3.62
CA GLY A 124 -25.43 0.56 -2.97
C GLY A 124 -24.31 -0.42 -2.60
N LEU A 125 -23.05 -0.14 -2.94
CA LEU A 125 -21.95 -1.05 -2.66
C LEU A 125 -21.51 -0.92 -1.20
N VAL A 126 -21.66 -2.00 -0.44
CA VAL A 126 -21.19 -2.05 0.96
C VAL A 126 -19.66 -2.08 0.97
N HIS A 127 -19.06 -1.08 1.58
CA HIS A 127 -17.61 -1.00 1.68
C HIS A 127 -17.14 -0.55 3.06
N ARG A 128 -15.92 -0.96 3.42
CA ARG A 128 -15.30 -0.64 4.71
C ARG A 128 -13.81 -0.35 4.54
N TRP A 129 -13.31 0.63 5.29
CA TRP A 129 -11.88 0.84 5.41
C TRP A 129 -11.28 -0.22 6.33
N VAL A 130 -10.27 -0.92 5.82
CA VAL A 130 -9.49 -1.92 6.56
C VAL A 130 -8.03 -1.71 6.19
N ALA A 131 -7.22 -1.22 7.12
CA ALA A 131 -5.79 -1.07 6.90
C ALA A 131 -5.12 -2.40 6.57
N HIS A 132 -4.02 -2.36 5.86
CA HIS A 132 -3.15 -3.53 5.72
C HIS A 132 -2.74 -4.11 7.07
N GLY A 133 -2.43 -5.38 7.09
CA GLY A 133 -1.74 -6.06 8.17
C GLY A 133 -0.36 -6.55 7.70
N ILE A 134 0.38 -7.16 8.59
CA ILE A 134 1.58 -7.92 8.28
C ILE A 134 1.54 -9.27 9.01
N PRO A 135 2.30 -10.29 8.55
CA PRO A 135 2.39 -11.56 9.23
C PRO A 135 3.31 -11.48 10.46
N PRO A 136 3.19 -12.40 11.44
CA PRO A 136 4.08 -12.44 12.60
C PRO A 136 5.56 -12.61 12.23
N GLU A 137 5.86 -13.29 11.14
CA GLU A 137 7.22 -13.55 10.64
C GLU A 137 7.96 -12.28 10.21
N ALA A 138 7.24 -11.18 9.97
CA ALA A 138 7.84 -9.87 9.71
C ALA A 138 8.37 -9.17 11.00
N LEU A 139 8.16 -9.76 12.17
CA LEU A 139 8.65 -9.24 13.44
C LEU A 139 10.06 -9.80 13.74
N CYS A 140 11.00 -8.91 14.00
CA CYS A 140 12.30 -9.35 14.54
C CYS A 140 12.16 -9.87 15.96
N GLU A 141 13.09 -10.72 16.38
CA GLU A 141 13.17 -11.17 17.77
C GLU A 141 13.47 -10.00 18.71
N THR A 142 12.75 -9.91 19.84
CA THR A 142 12.90 -8.79 20.79
C THR A 142 14.29 -8.76 21.39
N GLU A 143 14.86 -9.93 21.69
CA GLU A 143 16.18 -10.13 22.25
C GLU A 143 17.29 -9.68 21.30
N ALA A 144 17.02 -9.62 20.01
CA ALA A 144 17.95 -9.11 19.00
C ALA A 144 18.05 -7.57 19.01
N LEU A 145 17.13 -6.87 19.68
CA LEU A 145 17.14 -5.41 19.75
C LEU A 145 17.98 -4.91 20.93
N THR A 146 19.30 -4.97 20.80
CA THR A 146 20.27 -4.46 21.76
C THR A 146 20.99 -3.22 21.22
N PRO A 147 21.65 -2.41 22.08
CA PRO A 147 22.44 -1.27 21.61
C PRO A 147 23.53 -1.66 20.61
N SER A 148 24.21 -2.80 20.82
CA SER A 148 25.25 -3.27 19.91
C SER A 148 24.71 -3.67 18.56
N THR A 149 23.68 -4.54 18.50
CA THR A 149 23.08 -4.98 17.23
C THR A 149 22.46 -3.82 16.45
N PHE A 150 21.88 -2.84 17.12
CA PHE A 150 21.34 -1.64 16.49
C PHE A 150 22.45 -0.75 15.90
N ALA A 151 23.55 -0.57 16.63
CA ALA A 151 24.69 0.24 16.18
C ALA A 151 25.46 -0.40 15.03
N GLU A 152 25.51 -1.73 14.98
CA GLU A 152 26.24 -2.53 13.97
C GLU A 152 25.46 -2.70 12.65
N ARG A 153 24.23 -2.19 12.55
CA ARG A 153 23.46 -2.25 11.30
C ARG A 153 24.22 -1.63 10.14
N GLU A 154 24.13 -2.28 8.98
CA GLU A 154 24.92 -1.97 7.78
C GLU A 154 24.73 -0.55 7.28
N PHE A 155 23.48 -0.06 7.32
CA PHE A 155 23.10 1.26 6.83
C PHE A 155 22.66 2.16 7.97
N ASP A 156 22.88 3.46 7.79
CA ASP A 156 22.27 4.48 8.63
C ASP A 156 20.77 4.56 8.34
N VAL A 157 20.41 4.45 7.04
CA VAL A 157 19.03 4.51 6.57
C VAL A 157 18.78 3.43 5.52
N VAL A 158 17.63 2.79 5.60
CA VAL A 158 17.10 1.92 4.54
C VAL A 158 15.80 2.49 4.00
N VAL A 159 15.64 2.44 2.69
CA VAL A 159 14.41 2.74 1.96
C VAL A 159 14.00 1.58 1.07
N THR A 160 12.71 1.29 0.99
CA THR A 160 12.15 0.32 0.04
C THR A 160 11.09 0.97 -0.84
N GLY A 161 11.05 0.63 -2.10
CA GLY A 161 10.03 1.07 -3.05
C GLY A 161 10.58 1.39 -4.43
N SER A 162 9.80 1.03 -5.44
CA SER A 162 10.17 1.19 -6.85
C SER A 162 9.88 2.59 -7.36
N ILE A 163 10.67 3.03 -8.33
CA ILE A 163 10.39 4.18 -9.18
C ILE A 163 10.37 3.74 -10.64
N ARG A 164 9.75 4.52 -11.51
CA ARG A 164 9.91 4.35 -12.96
C ARG A 164 11.11 5.16 -13.45
N THR A 165 11.69 4.73 -14.57
CA THR A 165 12.74 5.53 -15.23
C THR A 165 12.16 6.80 -15.85
N GLN A 166 13.01 7.78 -16.12
CA GLN A 166 12.59 9.02 -16.81
C GLN A 166 12.14 8.70 -18.24
N GLU A 167 12.83 7.79 -18.89
CA GLU A 167 12.53 7.34 -20.27
C GLU A 167 11.16 6.71 -20.39
N GLU A 168 10.76 5.86 -19.43
CA GLU A 168 9.42 5.25 -19.39
C GLU A 168 8.33 6.31 -19.25
N ILE A 169 8.54 7.31 -18.40
CA ILE A 169 7.62 8.43 -18.18
C ILE A 169 7.50 9.28 -19.44
N GLU A 170 8.61 9.64 -20.05
CA GLU A 170 8.65 10.46 -21.28
C GLU A 170 8.00 9.73 -22.46
N ALA A 171 8.27 8.45 -22.60
CA ALA A 171 7.64 7.61 -23.63
C ALA A 171 6.10 7.55 -23.44
N GLN A 172 5.62 7.48 -22.21
CA GLN A 172 4.19 7.49 -21.95
C GLN A 172 3.57 8.87 -22.21
N LEU A 173 4.22 9.96 -21.81
CA LEU A 173 3.79 11.34 -22.09
C LEU A 173 3.70 11.61 -23.59
N THR A 174 4.69 11.14 -24.36
CA THR A 174 4.76 11.35 -25.81
C THR A 174 3.61 10.64 -26.55
N ARG A 175 3.12 9.52 -26.02
CA ARG A 175 2.00 8.77 -26.59
C ARG A 175 0.62 9.37 -26.25
N MET A 176 0.57 10.29 -25.29
CA MET A 176 -0.67 10.93 -24.90
C MET A 176 -1.07 12.05 -25.87
N PRO A 177 -2.37 12.31 -26.08
CA PRO A 177 -2.84 13.56 -26.67
C PRO A 177 -2.27 14.76 -25.93
N THR A 178 -1.88 15.80 -26.66
CA THR A 178 -1.17 16.99 -26.13
C THR A 178 -1.91 17.60 -24.92
N GLU A 179 -3.23 17.72 -25.01
CA GLU A 179 -4.04 18.30 -23.93
C GLU A 179 -4.03 17.45 -22.67
N LEU A 180 -4.12 16.13 -22.79
CA LEU A 180 -4.07 15.21 -21.65
C LEU A 180 -2.68 15.21 -21.02
N GLY A 181 -1.62 15.27 -21.84
CA GLY A 181 -0.26 15.41 -21.33
C GLY A 181 -0.03 16.73 -20.60
N ALA A 182 -0.68 17.83 -21.03
CA ALA A 182 -0.65 19.11 -20.33
C ALA A 182 -1.41 19.00 -18.98
N MET A 183 -2.61 18.39 -18.98
CA MET A 183 -3.37 18.18 -17.75
C MET A 183 -2.58 17.32 -16.74
N ALA A 184 -1.94 16.23 -17.20
CA ALA A 184 -1.09 15.40 -16.35
C ALA A 184 0.02 16.21 -15.67
N ARG A 185 0.70 17.08 -16.43
CA ARG A 185 1.76 17.94 -15.88
C ARG A 185 1.24 18.93 -14.85
N ASP A 186 0.08 19.55 -15.08
CA ASP A 186 -0.54 20.48 -14.14
C ASP A 186 -0.94 19.77 -12.85
N MET A 187 -1.53 18.56 -12.95
CA MET A 187 -1.87 17.73 -11.79
C MET A 187 -0.61 17.34 -11.00
N VAL A 188 0.46 16.91 -11.68
CA VAL A 188 1.74 16.59 -11.05
C VAL A 188 2.30 17.81 -10.31
N HIS A 189 2.27 18.99 -10.92
CA HIS A 189 2.74 20.22 -10.29
C HIS A 189 1.98 20.52 -8.99
N LEU A 190 0.65 20.46 -9.02
CA LEU A 190 -0.20 20.65 -7.84
C LEU A 190 0.13 19.63 -6.74
N MET A 191 0.18 18.34 -7.08
CA MET A 191 0.44 17.27 -6.11
C MET A 191 1.86 17.30 -5.54
N LEU A 192 2.84 17.83 -6.27
CA LEU A 192 4.20 18.03 -5.76
C LEU A 192 4.33 19.29 -4.87
N SER A 193 3.48 20.29 -5.07
CA SER A 193 3.45 21.49 -4.24
C SER A 193 2.65 21.33 -2.94
N ASP A 194 1.69 20.39 -2.92
CA ASP A 194 0.91 20.05 -1.74
C ASP A 194 0.91 18.52 -1.52
N ALA A 195 1.53 18.09 -0.44
CA ALA A 195 1.67 16.68 -0.09
C ALA A 195 0.34 16.00 0.27
N HIS A 196 -0.64 16.79 0.69
CA HIS A 196 -1.96 16.30 1.12
C HIS A 196 -3.01 16.38 0.00
N LEU A 197 -2.66 16.92 -1.16
CA LEU A 197 -3.54 16.94 -2.31
C LEU A 197 -3.58 15.56 -2.99
N GLY A 198 -4.74 14.92 -2.94
CA GLY A 198 -4.99 13.63 -3.61
C GLY A 198 -5.21 13.79 -5.11
N TYR A 199 -5.08 12.67 -5.84
CA TYR A 199 -5.22 12.63 -7.29
C TYR A 199 -6.56 13.20 -7.79
N LEU A 200 -7.68 12.78 -7.17
CA LEU A 200 -9.02 13.24 -7.60
C LEU A 200 -9.20 14.74 -7.37
N ALA A 201 -8.73 15.26 -6.23
CA ALA A 201 -8.81 16.69 -5.97
C ALA A 201 -7.93 17.50 -6.93
N ALA A 202 -6.74 17.01 -7.28
CA ALA A 202 -5.89 17.62 -8.31
C ALA A 202 -6.57 17.59 -9.69
N ALA A 203 -7.24 16.47 -10.03
CA ALA A 203 -7.99 16.35 -11.27
C ALA A 203 -9.14 17.35 -11.33
N ASP A 204 -9.94 17.46 -10.28
CA ASP A 204 -11.05 18.42 -10.21
C ASP A 204 -10.58 19.86 -10.38
N LEU A 205 -9.48 20.26 -9.74
CA LEU A 205 -8.90 21.59 -9.88
C LEU A 205 -8.43 21.86 -11.32
N VAL A 206 -7.68 20.95 -11.93
CA VAL A 206 -7.14 21.13 -13.29
C VAL A 206 -8.26 21.11 -14.33
N MET A 207 -9.20 20.17 -14.24
CA MET A 207 -10.32 20.05 -15.16
C MET A 207 -11.28 21.24 -15.03
N GLY A 208 -11.58 21.67 -13.80
CA GLY A 208 -12.43 22.82 -13.53
C GLY A 208 -11.86 24.11 -14.13
N THR A 209 -10.55 24.35 -14.02
CA THR A 209 -9.89 25.55 -14.63
C THR A 209 -9.89 25.52 -16.16
N ARG A 210 -10.00 24.34 -16.77
CA ARG A 210 -10.04 24.15 -18.22
C ARG A 210 -11.45 24.03 -18.80
N GLY A 211 -12.51 24.12 -17.95
CA GLY A 211 -13.90 23.98 -18.36
C GLY A 211 -14.27 22.55 -18.79
N VAL A 212 -13.47 21.56 -18.40
CA VAL A 212 -13.72 20.13 -18.68
C VAL A 212 -14.56 19.55 -17.55
N VAL A 213 -15.66 18.89 -17.86
CA VAL A 213 -16.50 18.22 -16.86
C VAL A 213 -15.80 16.94 -16.40
N THR A 214 -15.61 16.78 -15.09
CA THR A 214 -14.91 15.65 -14.44
C THR A 214 -15.63 14.30 -14.57
N GLY A 215 -16.59 14.14 -15.46
CA GLY A 215 -17.45 12.97 -15.57
C GLY A 215 -16.87 11.77 -16.33
N GLU A 216 -15.74 11.91 -17.01
CA GLU A 216 -15.18 10.82 -17.81
C GLU A 216 -14.18 9.98 -17.00
N TRP A 217 -14.71 8.96 -16.33
CA TRP A 217 -13.98 7.96 -15.59
C TRP A 217 -12.78 7.36 -16.36
N LYS A 218 -12.96 7.08 -17.65
CA LYS A 218 -11.89 6.55 -18.51
C LYS A 218 -10.71 7.51 -18.64
N THR A 219 -10.98 8.79 -18.79
CA THR A 219 -9.94 9.83 -18.86
C THR A 219 -9.22 9.96 -17.54
N LEU A 220 -9.92 10.00 -16.40
CA LEU A 220 -9.32 10.03 -15.08
C LEU A 220 -8.42 8.83 -14.87
N ARG A 221 -8.89 7.64 -15.19
CA ARG A 221 -8.11 6.41 -15.04
C ARG A 221 -6.87 6.37 -15.92
N MET A 222 -6.97 6.83 -17.17
CA MET A 222 -5.84 6.90 -18.10
C MET A 222 -4.73 7.84 -17.58
N LEU A 223 -5.10 8.99 -17.01
CA LEU A 223 -4.16 9.95 -16.43
C LEU A 223 -3.56 9.45 -15.12
N TRP A 224 -4.33 8.69 -14.33
CA TRP A 224 -3.94 8.27 -13.00
C TRP A 224 -2.60 7.55 -12.98
N GLY A 225 -2.43 6.52 -13.80
CA GLY A 225 -1.21 5.71 -13.82
C GLY A 225 0.06 6.52 -14.09
N LEU A 226 -0.03 7.51 -14.98
CA LEU A 226 1.08 8.38 -15.31
C LEU A 226 1.34 9.42 -14.22
N VAL A 227 0.31 10.13 -13.77
CA VAL A 227 0.44 11.17 -12.74
C VAL A 227 1.01 10.59 -11.45
N ILE A 228 0.46 9.48 -10.98
CA ILE A 228 0.94 8.78 -9.78
C ILE A 228 2.38 8.29 -9.95
N ALA A 229 2.74 7.77 -11.12
CA ALA A 229 4.12 7.33 -11.38
C ALA A 229 5.12 8.50 -11.30
N ILE A 230 4.78 9.65 -11.90
CA ILE A 230 5.65 10.84 -11.87
C ILE A 230 5.78 11.37 -10.44
N VAL A 231 4.66 11.54 -9.74
CA VAL A 231 4.67 12.06 -8.37
C VAL A 231 5.44 11.13 -7.43
N ASN A 232 5.21 9.80 -7.52
CA ASN A 232 5.98 8.82 -6.74
C ASN A 232 7.48 8.91 -7.01
N ARG A 233 7.87 8.98 -8.30
CA ARG A 233 9.27 9.10 -8.69
C ARG A 233 9.90 10.34 -8.09
N GLU A 234 9.30 11.51 -8.33
CA GLU A 234 9.87 12.79 -7.88
C GLU A 234 9.95 12.90 -6.36
N ARG A 235 8.91 12.52 -5.64
CA ARG A 235 8.92 12.53 -4.17
C ARG A 235 10.03 11.64 -3.62
N ARG A 236 10.07 10.38 -4.07
CA ARG A 236 11.04 9.38 -3.59
C ARG A 236 12.46 9.80 -3.94
N ARG A 237 12.70 10.22 -5.17
CA ARG A 237 14.02 10.68 -5.63
C ARG A 237 14.52 11.86 -4.78
N ARG A 238 13.70 12.89 -4.59
CA ARG A 238 14.06 14.06 -3.77
C ARG A 238 14.38 13.67 -2.32
N ALA A 239 13.57 12.79 -1.72
CA ALA A 239 13.83 12.34 -0.35
C ALA A 239 15.13 11.54 -0.24
N VAL A 240 15.40 10.62 -1.17
CA VAL A 240 16.63 9.82 -1.17
C VAL A 240 17.86 10.70 -1.40
N HIS A 241 17.82 11.66 -2.35
CA HIS A 241 18.92 12.57 -2.61
C HIS A 241 19.21 13.51 -1.42
N ALA A 242 18.20 13.87 -0.63
CA ALA A 242 18.41 14.64 0.60
C ALA A 242 19.23 13.88 1.66
N LEU A 243 19.39 12.56 1.51
CA LEU A 243 20.14 11.70 2.43
C LEU A 243 21.63 11.55 2.07
N GLN A 244 22.13 12.24 1.05
CA GLN A 244 23.57 12.23 0.72
C GLN A 244 24.43 12.52 1.96
N GLY A 245 25.52 11.77 2.10
CA GLY A 245 26.40 11.80 3.27
C GLY A 245 26.06 10.81 4.37
N LEU A 246 24.87 10.15 4.34
CA LEU A 246 24.54 9.00 5.16
C LEU A 246 24.77 7.71 4.35
N ARG A 247 25.05 6.59 5.02
CA ARG A 247 25.07 5.27 4.39
C ARG A 247 23.64 4.82 4.16
N VAL A 248 23.16 4.89 2.91
CA VAL A 248 21.77 4.58 2.56
C VAL A 248 21.67 3.34 1.70
N GLY A 249 20.92 2.34 2.14
CA GLY A 249 20.52 1.18 1.32
C GLY A 249 19.18 1.43 0.65
N VAL A 250 19.15 1.43 -0.69
CA VAL A 250 17.95 1.65 -1.50
C VAL A 250 17.54 0.37 -2.19
N PHE A 251 16.38 -0.17 -1.82
CA PHE A 251 15.80 -1.39 -2.37
C PHE A 251 14.59 -1.05 -3.27
N GLY A 252 14.54 -1.60 -4.47
CA GLY A 252 13.43 -1.39 -5.40
C GLY A 252 13.81 -1.68 -6.83
N SER A 253 13.04 -1.13 -7.78
CA SER A 253 13.26 -1.35 -9.21
C SER A 253 14.65 -0.88 -9.68
N GLU A 254 15.13 -1.48 -10.78
CA GLU A 254 16.43 -1.18 -11.39
C GLU A 254 16.60 0.32 -11.72
N ALA A 255 15.51 1.07 -11.90
CA ALA A 255 15.56 2.51 -12.11
C ALA A 255 16.32 3.27 -11.01
N TRP A 256 16.46 2.71 -9.80
CA TRP A 256 17.29 3.29 -8.75
C TRP A 256 18.78 3.22 -9.03
N SER A 257 19.24 2.30 -9.87
CA SER A 257 20.67 2.17 -10.20
C SER A 257 21.25 3.44 -10.82
N THR A 258 20.44 4.20 -11.56
CA THR A 258 20.85 5.46 -12.17
C THR A 258 20.72 6.68 -11.22
N GLU A 259 19.94 6.55 -10.15
CA GLU A 259 19.74 7.64 -9.17
C GLU A 259 20.67 7.52 -7.95
N CYS A 260 21.19 6.32 -7.69
CA CYS A 260 22.08 6.07 -6.57
C CYS A 260 23.55 6.35 -6.94
N SER A 261 24.22 7.16 -6.13
CA SER A 261 25.64 7.46 -6.25
C SER A 261 26.24 7.91 -4.92
N GLY A 262 27.56 7.86 -4.78
CA GLY A 262 28.24 8.29 -3.56
C GLY A 262 27.90 7.38 -2.37
N THR A 263 27.20 7.92 -1.38
CA THR A 263 26.79 7.19 -0.16
C THR A 263 25.42 6.52 -0.27
N LEU A 264 24.75 6.65 -1.42
CA LEU A 264 23.50 5.97 -1.75
C LEU A 264 23.81 4.69 -2.51
N SER A 265 23.49 3.53 -1.93
CA SER A 265 23.78 2.20 -2.50
C SER A 265 22.49 1.57 -3.01
N TYR A 266 22.41 1.29 -4.32
CA TYR A 266 21.34 0.47 -4.87
C TYR A 266 21.58 -0.98 -4.51
N MET A 267 20.61 -1.60 -3.83
CA MET A 267 20.72 -2.93 -3.27
C MET A 267 19.93 -4.01 -4.05
N GLY A 268 19.30 -3.59 -5.15
CA GLY A 268 18.48 -4.48 -5.96
C GLY A 268 17.01 -4.53 -5.51
N GLU A 269 16.27 -5.38 -6.19
CA GLU A 269 14.88 -5.67 -5.84
C GLU A 269 14.81 -6.59 -4.63
N VAL A 270 13.74 -6.45 -3.87
CA VAL A 270 13.44 -7.33 -2.74
C VAL A 270 12.02 -7.88 -2.89
N GLU A 271 11.86 -9.17 -2.70
CA GLU A 271 10.56 -9.80 -2.64
C GLU A 271 9.74 -9.24 -1.46
N TYR A 272 8.44 -9.15 -1.63
CA TYR A 272 7.54 -8.60 -0.61
C TYR A 272 7.69 -9.28 0.76
N ALA A 273 7.79 -10.60 0.78
CA ALA A 273 7.98 -11.39 2.00
C ALA A 273 9.27 -11.04 2.77
N ARG A 274 10.26 -10.47 2.09
CA ARG A 274 11.57 -10.14 2.64
C ARG A 274 11.78 -8.65 2.94
N ASN A 275 10.74 -7.84 2.80
CA ASN A 275 10.85 -6.39 3.06
C ASN A 275 11.29 -6.09 4.50
N ALA A 276 10.80 -6.83 5.50
CA ALA A 276 11.21 -6.65 6.89
C ALA A 276 12.71 -6.94 7.10
N GLU A 277 13.27 -7.95 6.39
CA GLU A 277 14.70 -8.25 6.40
C GLU A 277 15.52 -7.09 5.81
N ALA A 278 15.03 -6.49 4.71
CA ALA A 278 15.69 -5.32 4.11
C ALA A 278 15.71 -4.14 5.10
N PHE A 279 14.59 -3.85 5.75
CA PHE A 279 14.52 -2.79 6.76
C PHE A 279 15.40 -3.07 7.97
N ALA A 280 15.56 -4.33 8.41
CA ALA A 280 16.42 -4.72 9.52
C ALA A 280 17.90 -4.36 9.31
N ARG A 281 18.34 -4.15 8.06
CA ARG A 281 19.71 -3.73 7.73
C ARG A 281 19.99 -2.25 8.05
N GLY A 282 18.95 -1.42 8.29
CA GLY A 282 19.09 0.01 8.60
C GLY A 282 18.80 0.35 10.04
N ARG A 283 19.55 1.29 10.62
CA ARG A 283 19.22 1.87 11.93
C ARG A 283 17.90 2.63 11.87
N VAL A 284 17.70 3.37 10.78
CA VAL A 284 16.48 4.10 10.47
C VAL A 284 15.85 3.52 9.21
N ALA A 285 14.55 3.36 9.21
CA ALA A 285 13.76 3.07 8.02
C ALA A 285 13.00 4.33 7.59
N LEU A 286 13.23 4.79 6.37
CA LEU A 286 12.39 5.80 5.75
C LEU A 286 11.23 5.10 5.05
N ALA A 287 10.10 5.01 5.74
CA ALA A 287 8.93 4.26 5.31
C ALA A 287 7.84 5.19 4.80
N TRP A 288 7.68 5.24 3.49
CA TRP A 288 6.63 6.03 2.84
C TRP A 288 5.53 5.17 2.21
N GLY A 289 4.32 5.72 2.19
CA GLY A 289 3.22 5.15 1.42
C GLY A 289 3.31 5.52 -0.08
N PRO A 290 2.68 4.74 -0.97
CA PRO A 290 2.38 5.17 -2.32
C PRO A 290 1.53 6.46 -2.32
N THR A 291 1.68 7.30 -3.35
CA THR A 291 0.98 8.59 -3.44
C THR A 291 -0.54 8.48 -3.39
N GLN A 292 -1.12 7.35 -3.83
CA GLN A 292 -2.55 7.11 -3.76
C GLN A 292 -3.11 7.00 -2.32
N PHE A 293 -2.28 6.71 -1.33
CA PHE A 293 -2.68 6.64 0.08
C PHE A 293 -2.57 8.03 0.73
N VAL A 294 -3.35 9.02 0.29
CA VAL A 294 -3.22 10.42 0.74
C VAL A 294 -3.38 10.57 2.24
N HIS A 295 -4.42 9.96 2.80
CA HIS A 295 -4.72 10.00 4.24
C HIS A 295 -4.41 8.68 4.96
N SER A 296 -4.16 7.62 4.21
CA SER A 296 -3.91 6.26 4.71
C SER A 296 -2.40 5.91 4.72
N TYR A 297 -2.09 4.66 5.00
CA TYR A 297 -0.74 4.12 4.99
C TYR A 297 -0.71 2.72 4.39
N SER A 298 0.44 2.30 3.87
CA SER A 298 0.67 0.94 3.40
C SER A 298 1.33 0.08 4.49
N GLU A 299 1.45 -1.20 4.21
CA GLU A 299 2.11 -2.20 5.05
C GLU A 299 3.59 -1.88 5.37
N ARG A 300 4.27 -1.08 4.52
CA ARG A 300 5.70 -0.76 4.68
C ARG A 300 6.05 -0.14 6.02
N ILE A 301 5.20 0.75 6.54
CA ILE A 301 5.43 1.34 7.86
C ILE A 301 5.44 0.26 8.96
N MET A 302 4.54 -0.72 8.84
CA MET A 302 4.45 -1.80 9.82
C MET A 302 5.58 -2.81 9.65
N GLN A 303 5.97 -3.15 8.42
CA GLN A 303 7.14 -4.00 8.14
C GLN A 303 8.44 -3.37 8.66
N ALA A 304 8.60 -2.05 8.47
CA ALA A 304 9.73 -1.30 8.99
C ALA A 304 9.75 -1.29 10.52
N MET A 305 8.61 -1.06 11.19
CA MET A 305 8.51 -1.16 12.64
C MET A 305 8.75 -2.58 13.14
N GLY A 306 8.17 -3.60 12.47
CA GLY A 306 8.35 -5.00 12.79
C GLY A 306 9.81 -5.44 12.76
N SER A 307 10.61 -4.88 11.85
CA SER A 307 12.07 -5.11 11.75
C SER A 307 12.88 -4.51 12.90
N GLY A 308 12.26 -3.74 13.80
CA GLY A 308 12.94 -3.03 14.88
C GLY A 308 13.78 -1.84 14.43
N ALA A 309 13.59 -1.32 13.23
CA ALA A 309 14.19 -0.06 12.80
C ALA A 309 13.46 1.13 13.45
N ALA A 310 14.17 2.24 13.68
CA ALA A 310 13.53 3.50 14.00
C ALA A 310 12.84 4.02 12.73
N VAL A 311 11.54 4.30 12.79
CA VAL A 311 10.77 4.64 11.58
C VAL A 311 10.55 6.13 11.45
N ILE A 312 10.91 6.65 10.28
CA ILE A 312 10.49 7.97 9.81
C ILE A 312 9.48 7.75 8.68
N ALA A 313 8.25 8.19 8.87
CA ALA A 313 7.16 7.99 7.92
C ALA A 313 6.76 9.30 7.24
N ASP A 314 6.11 9.21 6.09
CA ASP A 314 5.50 10.38 5.48
C ASP A 314 4.28 10.87 6.29
N ASP A 315 4.12 12.19 6.33
CA ASP A 315 3.05 12.83 7.10
C ASP A 315 1.68 12.58 6.46
N ARG A 316 0.91 11.68 7.07
CA ARG A 316 -0.45 11.30 6.68
C ARG A 316 -1.37 11.36 7.88
N LEU A 317 -2.63 11.70 7.65
CA LEU A 317 -3.63 11.80 8.72
C LEU A 317 -3.69 10.53 9.58
N LEU A 318 -3.82 9.36 8.93
CA LEU A 318 -3.93 8.09 9.65
C LEU A 318 -2.58 7.62 10.23
N VAL A 319 -1.44 8.01 9.64
CA VAL A 319 -0.13 7.77 10.24
C VAL A 319 -0.01 8.52 11.57
N ARG A 320 -0.36 9.82 11.59
CA ARG A 320 -0.36 10.60 12.83
C ARG A 320 -1.30 10.06 13.89
N ARG A 321 -2.48 9.58 13.47
CA ARG A 321 -3.49 9.03 14.39
C ARG A 321 -3.04 7.70 14.99
N ASP A 322 -2.61 6.77 14.13
CA ASP A 322 -2.44 5.37 14.50
C ASP A 322 -1.02 5.07 15.04
N PHE A 323 0.00 5.82 14.61
CA PHE A 323 1.42 5.57 14.94
C PHE A 323 2.09 6.72 15.72
N LYS A 324 1.31 7.61 16.31
CA LYS A 324 1.74 8.87 16.94
C LYS A 324 3.02 8.77 17.79
N ASP A 325 3.15 7.72 18.62
CA ASP A 325 4.23 7.57 19.59
C ASP A 325 5.29 6.54 19.15
N THR A 326 5.17 6.01 17.92
CA THR A 326 6.01 4.91 17.42
C THR A 326 6.88 5.28 16.23
N CYS A 327 6.63 6.42 15.59
CA CYS A 327 7.45 6.95 14.50
C CYS A 327 7.56 8.46 14.56
N GLU A 328 8.53 9.04 13.87
CA GLU A 328 8.54 10.45 13.48
C GLU A 328 7.97 10.59 12.07
N VAL A 329 7.48 11.79 11.73
CA VAL A 329 6.92 12.07 10.39
C VAL A 329 7.65 13.19 9.70
N PHE A 330 7.67 13.15 8.36
CA PHE A 330 8.20 14.21 7.51
C PHE A 330 7.20 14.62 6.44
N ASP A 331 7.27 15.87 6.03
CA ASP A 331 6.43 16.44 4.97
C ASP A 331 7.12 16.32 3.60
N TRP A 332 6.43 15.75 2.62
CA TRP A 332 6.92 15.63 1.24
C TRP A 332 7.18 16.98 0.54
N SER A 333 6.49 18.05 0.96
CA SER A 333 6.70 19.39 0.41
C SER A 333 8.10 19.93 0.74
N HIS A 334 8.71 19.36 1.79
CA HIS A 334 10.03 19.73 2.29
C HIS A 334 10.93 18.50 2.46
N PRO A 335 11.56 17.99 1.41
CA PRO A 335 12.36 16.75 1.49
C PRO A 335 13.50 16.79 2.53
N SER A 336 14.02 17.99 2.87
CA SER A 336 14.99 18.17 3.96
C SER A 336 14.46 17.76 5.33
N HIS A 337 13.14 17.82 5.56
CA HIS A 337 12.53 17.40 6.82
C HIS A 337 12.75 15.89 7.09
N ALA A 338 12.80 15.05 6.06
CA ALA A 338 13.16 13.65 6.22
C ALA A 338 14.60 13.52 6.75
N ARG A 339 15.55 14.29 6.19
CA ARG A 339 16.93 14.31 6.63
C ARG A 339 17.06 14.80 8.08
N GLU A 340 16.41 15.88 8.43
CA GLU A 340 16.44 16.46 9.79
C GLU A 340 15.86 15.47 10.81
N ALA A 341 14.76 14.78 10.50
CA ALA A 341 14.18 13.76 11.37
C ALA A 341 15.15 12.59 11.58
N ILE A 342 15.80 12.13 10.51
CA ILE A 342 16.80 11.07 10.56
C ILE A 342 18.01 11.48 11.40
N ASP A 343 18.55 12.68 11.18
CA ASP A 343 19.71 13.19 11.92
C ASP A 343 19.41 13.30 13.43
N ARG A 344 18.19 13.71 13.81
CA ARG A 344 17.75 13.70 15.22
C ARG A 344 17.77 12.30 15.84
N VAL A 345 17.34 11.30 15.09
CA VAL A 345 17.34 9.91 15.58
C VAL A 345 18.76 9.34 15.66
N LEU A 346 19.58 9.58 14.63
CA LEU A 346 20.95 9.07 14.57
C LEU A 346 21.88 9.73 15.60
N SER A 347 21.63 11.00 15.94
CA SER A 347 22.42 11.70 16.98
C SER A 347 22.14 11.20 18.41
N LEU A 348 21.05 10.47 18.61
CA LEU A 348 20.64 9.89 19.88
C LEU A 348 20.36 8.38 19.71
N PRO A 349 21.41 7.54 19.65
CA PRO A 349 21.25 6.10 19.35
C PRO A 349 20.28 5.36 20.26
N ASP A 350 20.26 5.69 21.55
CA ASP A 350 19.33 5.09 22.53
C ASP A 350 17.87 5.45 22.16
N LYS A 351 17.62 6.69 21.72
CA LYS A 351 16.28 7.11 21.25
C LYS A 351 15.86 6.32 20.02
N GLY A 352 16.77 6.09 19.08
CA GLY A 352 16.50 5.29 17.88
C GLY A 352 16.14 3.85 18.22
N LEU A 353 16.93 3.21 19.09
CA LEU A 353 16.66 1.85 19.55
C LEU A 353 15.31 1.75 20.29
N GLU A 354 15.02 2.68 21.20
CA GLU A 354 13.75 2.69 21.93
C GLU A 354 12.55 2.95 21.00
N MET A 355 12.71 3.76 19.97
CA MET A 355 11.68 3.93 18.93
C MET A 355 11.43 2.59 18.18
N GLY A 356 12.49 1.89 17.78
CA GLY A 356 12.40 0.59 17.14
C GLY A 356 11.68 -0.45 18.00
N LYS A 357 12.04 -0.55 19.28
CA LYS A 357 11.38 -1.45 20.25
C LYS A 357 9.89 -1.13 20.42
N ARG A 358 9.53 0.15 20.60
CA ARG A 358 8.13 0.56 20.72
C ARG A 358 7.35 0.28 19.44
N GLY A 359 7.93 0.57 18.26
CA GLY A 359 7.32 0.30 16.97
C GLY A 359 7.03 -1.18 16.78
N ARG A 360 8.01 -2.05 17.04
CA ARG A 360 7.85 -3.50 16.97
C ARG A 360 6.74 -4.01 17.90
N ALA A 361 6.77 -3.60 19.18
CA ALA A 361 5.76 -4.01 20.14
C ALA A 361 4.34 -3.54 19.76
N PHE A 362 4.22 -2.33 19.24
CA PHE A 362 2.95 -1.80 18.75
C PHE A 362 2.40 -2.63 17.58
N VAL A 363 3.25 -2.97 16.61
CA VAL A 363 2.85 -3.76 15.45
C VAL A 363 2.40 -5.16 15.88
N GLU A 364 3.14 -5.82 16.76
CA GLU A 364 2.78 -7.13 17.31
C GLU A 364 1.40 -7.13 17.97
N GLN A 365 1.08 -6.08 18.70
CA GLN A 365 -0.18 -5.96 19.44
C GLN A 365 -1.38 -5.53 18.59
N ARG A 366 -1.15 -4.80 17.47
CA ARG A 366 -2.25 -4.09 16.79
C ARG A 366 -2.26 -4.20 15.27
N CYS A 367 -1.17 -4.62 14.62
CA CYS A 367 -1.04 -4.46 13.18
C CYS A 367 -0.85 -5.80 12.42
N LEU A 368 -0.92 -6.93 13.07
CA LEU A 368 -0.91 -8.21 12.40
C LEU A 368 -2.22 -8.45 11.64
N TRP A 369 -2.19 -9.25 10.59
CA TRP A 369 -3.39 -9.60 9.81
C TRP A 369 -4.53 -10.13 10.68
N LYS A 370 -4.23 -10.95 11.70
CA LYS A 370 -5.25 -11.43 12.64
C LYS A 370 -6.09 -10.32 13.28
N HIS A 371 -5.51 -9.12 13.48
CA HIS A 371 -6.23 -7.98 14.05
C HIS A 371 -7.14 -7.27 13.03
N ARG A 372 -7.13 -7.70 11.77
CA ARG A 372 -7.97 -7.17 10.69
C ARG A 372 -9.16 -8.07 10.37
N ILE A 373 -9.04 -9.37 10.67
CA ILE A 373 -10.03 -10.40 10.29
C ILE A 373 -11.44 -10.06 10.77
N GLU A 374 -11.61 -9.72 12.04
CA GLU A 374 -12.93 -9.35 12.58
C GLU A 374 -13.53 -8.15 11.83
N THR A 375 -12.73 -7.12 11.55
CA THR A 375 -13.19 -5.95 10.79
C THR A 375 -13.56 -6.29 9.35
N MET A 376 -12.81 -7.19 8.70
CA MET A 376 -13.10 -7.66 7.34
C MET A 376 -14.41 -8.44 7.27
N LEU A 377 -14.69 -9.26 8.27
CA LEU A 377 -15.84 -10.15 8.32
C LEU A 377 -17.10 -9.53 8.95
N SER A 378 -16.95 -8.49 9.79
CA SER A 378 -18.10 -7.90 10.50
C SER A 378 -19.08 -7.24 9.53
N VAL A 379 -20.37 -7.47 9.81
CA VAL A 379 -21.53 -6.99 9.03
C VAL A 379 -21.71 -5.49 9.13
#